data_b31e7c31c73efa5e7baa52fdb06cd84c
#
_entry.id   b31e7c31c73efa5e7baa52fdb06cd84c
#
_cell.length_a   1.000
_cell.length_b   1.000
_cell.length_c   1.000
_cell.angle_alpha   90.00
_cell.angle_beta   90.00
_cell.angle_gamma   90.00
#
_symmetry.space_group_name_H-M   'P 1'
#
loop_
_entity.id
_entity.type
_entity.pdbx_description
1 polymer ?
#
loop_
_entity_poly.entity_id
_entity_poly.type
_entity_poly.pdbx_seq_one_letter_code
_entity_poly.pdbx_strand_id
1 'polypeptide(L)'
;MRVLLDDRPLEVCPPTIARALEVARRTADADGRVVIEVLGDGRSVDQRLLDHPPADSAGFAELKLVTADPGLLVSVTLSDAGAVLDEASAAHAKAADALLSGRVEEAIEPLRAALEAWALIRDVVEKSGALLGLDVRTIPASGRTGSQVIDGLTGSLSEVKRALTEQDYSALSDVLAYDMPEQVDRWRELMASMERIAAGPRG
;
A
#
# COMPACT_ATOMS: atom_id res chain seq x y z
N MET A 1 27.73 -8.70 19.25
CA MET A 1 26.67 -8.90 18.21
C MET A 1 27.30 -8.74 16.83
N ARG A 2 27.18 -9.73 15.96
CA ARG A 2 27.56 -9.64 14.54
C ARG A 2 26.43 -8.95 13.77
N VAL A 3 26.75 -8.03 12.86
CA VAL A 3 25.74 -7.36 12.04
C VAL A 3 26.02 -7.66 10.57
N LEU A 4 24.98 -8.02 9.83
CA LEU A 4 25.03 -8.32 8.39
C LEU A 4 24.04 -7.43 7.65
N LEU A 5 24.44 -6.93 6.47
CA LEU A 5 23.58 -6.28 5.49
C LEU A 5 23.64 -7.11 4.20
N ASP A 6 22.53 -7.69 3.78
CA ASP A 6 22.46 -8.59 2.61
C ASP A 6 23.56 -9.68 2.64
N ASP A 7 23.70 -10.37 3.77
CA ASP A 7 24.70 -11.40 4.04
C ASP A 7 26.18 -10.91 4.08
N ARG A 8 26.43 -9.61 3.96
CA ARG A 8 27.76 -9.01 4.05
C ARG A 8 28.01 -8.44 5.44
N PRO A 9 29.17 -8.66 6.05
CA PRO A 9 29.49 -8.06 7.33
C PRO A 9 29.40 -6.54 7.30
N LEU A 10 28.67 -5.95 8.25
CA LEU A 10 28.55 -4.52 8.46
C LEU A 10 29.26 -4.12 9.75
N GLU A 11 30.23 -3.22 9.66
CA GLU A 11 30.95 -2.72 10.84
C GLU A 11 30.07 -1.74 11.62
N VAL A 12 29.73 -2.10 12.85
CA VAL A 12 28.89 -1.31 13.75
C VAL A 12 29.54 -1.18 15.12
N CYS A 13 29.82 0.05 15.54
CA CYS A 13 30.40 0.35 16.83
C CYS A 13 29.68 1.53 17.52
N PRO A 14 29.14 1.35 18.73
CA PRO A 14 28.98 0.10 19.48
C PRO A 14 27.97 -0.84 18.80
N PRO A 15 28.05 -2.18 19.00
CA PRO A 15 27.19 -3.15 18.34
C PRO A 15 25.80 -3.24 19.02
N THR A 16 25.02 -2.18 18.94
CA THR A 16 23.64 -2.07 19.44
C THR A 16 22.64 -2.15 18.28
N ILE A 17 21.38 -2.50 18.55
CA ILE A 17 20.32 -2.54 17.52
C ILE A 17 20.12 -1.16 16.91
N ALA A 18 20.03 -0.11 17.73
CA ALA A 18 19.87 1.26 17.27
C ALA A 18 20.96 1.68 16.27
N ARG A 19 22.21 1.40 16.62
CA ARG A 19 23.35 1.76 15.77
C ARG A 19 23.40 0.90 14.50
N ALA A 20 23.05 -0.39 14.59
CA ALA A 20 22.98 -1.28 13.44
C ALA A 20 21.92 -0.79 12.42
N LEU A 21 20.72 -0.41 12.89
CA LEU A 21 19.67 0.15 12.05
C LEU A 21 20.11 1.46 11.38
N GLU A 22 20.74 2.36 12.13
CA GLU A 22 21.22 3.64 11.60
C GLU A 22 22.27 3.45 10.49
N VAL A 23 23.29 2.62 10.76
CA VAL A 23 24.38 2.37 9.80
C VAL A 23 23.86 1.63 8.58
N ALA A 24 22.99 0.62 8.77
CA ALA A 24 22.41 -0.15 7.68
C ALA A 24 21.51 0.72 6.79
N ARG A 25 20.64 1.56 7.38
CA ARG A 25 19.80 2.50 6.60
C ARG A 25 20.67 3.43 5.76
N ARG A 26 21.67 4.07 6.35
CA ARG A 26 22.56 4.98 5.63
C ARG A 26 23.33 4.27 4.51
N THR A 27 23.77 3.02 4.72
CA THR A 27 24.46 2.23 3.68
C THR A 27 23.49 1.85 2.57
N ALA A 28 22.30 1.39 2.91
CA ALA A 28 21.25 1.06 1.95
C ALA A 28 20.84 2.30 1.12
N ASP A 29 20.61 3.45 1.76
CA ASP A 29 20.25 4.71 1.09
C ASP A 29 21.33 5.15 0.09
N ALA A 30 22.63 4.98 0.43
CA ALA A 30 23.74 5.30 -0.47
C ALA A 30 23.75 4.41 -1.73
N ASP A 31 23.22 3.18 -1.61
CA ASP A 31 23.06 2.23 -2.72
C ASP A 31 21.69 2.33 -3.40
N GLY A 32 20.85 3.32 -3.04
CA GLY A 32 19.47 3.47 -3.54
C GLY A 32 18.54 2.34 -3.12
N ARG A 33 18.83 1.68 -1.99
CA ARG A 33 18.05 0.55 -1.46
C ARG A 33 17.37 0.92 -0.15
N VAL A 34 16.39 0.13 0.26
CA VAL A 34 15.69 0.30 1.54
C VAL A 34 15.78 -0.98 2.38
N VAL A 35 15.90 -0.84 3.69
CA VAL A 35 15.85 -1.99 4.61
C VAL A 35 14.40 -2.43 4.74
N ILE A 36 14.12 -3.69 4.40
CA ILE A 36 12.77 -4.27 4.40
C ILE A 36 12.55 -5.30 5.50
N GLU A 37 13.60 -5.91 6.02
CA GLU A 37 13.51 -6.94 7.04
C GLU A 37 14.71 -6.89 7.99
N VAL A 38 14.45 -7.18 9.26
CA VAL A 38 15.46 -7.30 10.30
C VAL A 38 15.29 -8.62 11.03
N LEU A 39 16.32 -9.45 10.98
CA LEU A 39 16.34 -10.77 11.61
C LEU A 39 17.36 -10.79 12.76
N GLY A 40 16.92 -11.19 13.95
CA GLY A 40 17.76 -11.47 15.11
C GLY A 40 17.91 -12.98 15.29
N ASP A 41 19.13 -13.50 15.21
CA ASP A 41 19.42 -14.94 15.28
C ASP A 41 18.52 -15.77 14.34
N GLY A 42 18.28 -15.26 13.12
CA GLY A 42 17.48 -15.90 12.08
C GLY A 42 15.96 -15.81 12.24
N ARG A 43 15.45 -15.00 13.18
CA ARG A 43 14.02 -14.77 13.38
C ARG A 43 13.68 -13.29 13.20
N SER A 44 12.50 -12.99 12.66
CA SER A 44 12.03 -11.61 12.53
C SER A 44 12.03 -10.91 13.89
N VAL A 45 12.59 -9.71 13.92
CA VAL A 45 12.62 -8.87 15.13
C VAL A 45 11.29 -8.15 15.28
N ASP A 46 10.74 -8.13 16.51
CA ASP A 46 9.49 -7.45 16.81
C ASP A 46 9.55 -5.96 16.44
N GLN A 47 8.49 -5.45 15.81
CA GLN A 47 8.41 -4.05 15.36
C GLN A 47 8.62 -3.05 16.51
N ARG A 48 8.16 -3.36 17.73
CA ARG A 48 8.37 -2.50 18.92
C ARG A 48 9.83 -2.32 19.27
N LEU A 49 10.65 -3.38 19.08
CA LEU A 49 12.10 -3.31 19.27
C LEU A 49 12.78 -2.48 18.18
N LEU A 50 12.21 -2.42 16.99
CA LEU A 50 12.73 -1.60 15.88
C LEU A 50 12.33 -0.13 16.03
N ASP A 51 11.13 0.15 16.56
CA ASP A 51 10.65 1.51 16.80
C ASP A 51 11.32 2.16 18.03
N HIS A 52 11.60 1.34 19.06
CA HIS A 52 12.23 1.77 20.31
C HIS A 52 13.41 0.84 20.66
N PRO A 53 14.49 0.90 19.87
CA PRO A 53 15.60 -0.03 20.05
C PRO A 53 16.30 0.22 21.39
N PRO A 54 16.59 -0.86 22.15
CA PRO A 54 17.32 -0.74 23.41
C PRO A 54 18.75 -0.26 23.16
N ALA A 55 19.36 0.30 24.21
CA ALA A 55 20.72 0.82 24.14
C ALA A 55 21.79 -0.29 24.05
N ASP A 56 21.39 -1.55 24.17
CA ASP A 56 22.24 -2.73 24.10
C ASP A 56 21.95 -3.60 22.87
N SER A 57 22.51 -4.80 22.82
CA SER A 57 22.28 -5.78 21.74
C SER A 57 20.97 -6.54 21.87
N ALA A 58 20.16 -6.28 22.90
CA ALA A 58 18.95 -7.05 23.24
C ALA A 58 19.15 -8.59 23.27
N GLY A 59 20.40 -9.03 23.52
CA GLY A 59 20.75 -10.45 23.63
C GLY A 59 20.96 -11.18 22.30
N PHE A 60 20.82 -10.53 21.14
CA PHE A 60 21.10 -11.17 19.84
C PHE A 60 22.60 -11.38 19.62
N ALA A 61 22.97 -12.60 19.19
CA ALA A 61 24.30 -12.91 18.73
C ALA A 61 24.57 -12.36 17.34
N GLU A 62 23.56 -12.45 16.46
CA GLU A 62 23.60 -11.95 15.08
C GLU A 62 22.36 -11.11 14.76
N LEU A 63 22.58 -10.00 14.06
CA LEU A 63 21.52 -9.16 13.48
C LEU A 63 21.74 -9.07 11.97
N LYS A 64 20.78 -9.60 11.19
CA LYS A 64 20.81 -9.55 9.72
C LYS A 64 19.73 -8.56 9.24
N LEU A 65 20.15 -7.61 8.42
CA LEU A 65 19.26 -6.67 7.76
C LEU A 65 19.23 -7.02 6.27
N VAL A 66 18.02 -7.06 5.71
CA VAL A 66 17.78 -7.36 4.30
C VAL A 66 17.30 -6.10 3.61
N THR A 67 17.85 -5.80 2.44
CA THR A 67 17.46 -4.63 1.65
C THR A 67 16.78 -5.04 0.36
N ALA A 68 15.99 -4.11 -0.20
CA ALA A 68 15.38 -4.24 -1.52
C ALA A 68 15.52 -2.96 -2.33
N ASP A 69 15.40 -3.09 -3.64
CA ASP A 69 15.19 -1.97 -4.54
C ASP A 69 13.76 -1.41 -4.32
N PRO A 70 13.60 -0.14 -3.95
CA PRO A 70 12.30 0.43 -3.67
C PRO A 70 11.37 0.46 -4.90
N GLY A 71 11.93 0.67 -6.10
CA GLY A 71 11.17 0.68 -7.35
C GLY A 71 10.60 -0.70 -7.65
N LEU A 72 11.41 -1.76 -7.52
CA LEU A 72 10.95 -3.12 -7.71
C LEU A 72 9.90 -3.52 -6.68
N LEU A 73 10.11 -3.17 -5.41
CA LEU A 73 9.15 -3.45 -4.34
C LEU A 73 7.80 -2.78 -4.62
N VAL A 74 7.83 -1.50 -4.98
CA VAL A 74 6.62 -0.75 -5.34
C VAL A 74 5.92 -1.35 -6.55
N SER A 75 6.67 -1.72 -7.61
CA SER A 75 6.08 -2.33 -8.81
C SER A 75 5.33 -3.63 -8.49
N VAL A 76 5.93 -4.52 -7.71
CA VAL A 76 5.26 -5.77 -7.29
C VAL A 76 4.03 -5.47 -6.45
N THR A 77 4.14 -4.57 -5.46
CA THR A 77 3.02 -4.23 -4.56
C THR A 77 1.85 -3.56 -5.30
N LEU A 78 2.12 -2.68 -6.27
CA LEU A 78 1.08 -2.06 -7.10
C LEU A 78 0.43 -3.07 -8.05
N SER A 79 1.19 -4.02 -8.58
CA SER A 79 0.64 -5.13 -9.39
C SER A 79 -0.33 -5.99 -8.57
N ASP A 80 0.03 -6.34 -7.34
CA ASP A 80 -0.85 -7.08 -6.42
C ASP A 80 -2.11 -6.25 -6.07
N ALA A 81 -1.96 -4.94 -5.85
CA ALA A 81 -3.09 -4.04 -5.63
C ALA A 81 -4.02 -3.95 -6.85
N GLY A 82 -3.50 -4.16 -8.07
CA GLY A 82 -4.30 -4.28 -9.28
C GLY A 82 -5.28 -5.45 -9.22
N ALA A 83 -4.86 -6.61 -8.70
CA ALA A 83 -5.75 -7.76 -8.49
C ALA A 83 -6.84 -7.45 -7.44
N VAL A 84 -6.47 -6.77 -6.34
CA VAL A 84 -7.44 -6.33 -5.33
C VAL A 84 -8.45 -5.32 -5.91
N LEU A 85 -8.02 -4.48 -6.84
CA LEU A 85 -8.93 -3.55 -7.55
C LEU A 85 -9.94 -4.29 -8.43
N ASP A 86 -9.53 -5.38 -9.08
CA ASP A 86 -10.44 -6.24 -9.85
C ASP A 86 -11.44 -6.96 -8.93
N GLU A 87 -11.02 -7.40 -7.75
CA GLU A 87 -11.91 -7.96 -6.71
C GLU A 87 -12.93 -6.92 -6.23
N ALA A 88 -12.50 -5.68 -5.98
CA ALA A 88 -13.39 -4.58 -5.60
C ALA A 88 -14.43 -4.32 -6.69
N SER A 89 -14.03 -4.29 -7.96
CA SER A 89 -14.92 -4.12 -9.11
C SER A 89 -15.99 -5.22 -9.17
N ALA A 90 -15.57 -6.49 -9.02
CA ALA A 90 -16.49 -7.62 -9.00
C ALA A 90 -17.47 -7.56 -7.81
N ALA A 91 -16.98 -7.09 -6.65
CA ALA A 91 -17.80 -6.94 -5.45
C ALA A 91 -18.85 -5.82 -5.60
N HIS A 92 -18.49 -4.68 -6.23
CA HIS A 92 -19.46 -3.63 -6.56
C HIS A 92 -20.56 -4.16 -7.47
N ALA A 93 -20.23 -4.88 -8.55
CA ALA A 93 -21.20 -5.44 -9.47
C ALA A 93 -22.16 -6.40 -8.75
N LYS A 94 -21.65 -7.28 -7.89
CA LYS A 94 -22.48 -8.21 -7.10
C LYS A 94 -23.44 -7.48 -6.15
N ALA A 95 -22.94 -6.44 -5.46
CA ALA A 95 -23.76 -5.66 -4.55
C ALA A 95 -24.86 -4.91 -5.31
N ALA A 96 -24.54 -4.27 -6.45
CA ALA A 96 -25.50 -3.58 -7.30
C ALA A 96 -26.59 -4.53 -7.80
N ASP A 97 -26.22 -5.70 -8.32
CA ASP A 97 -27.18 -6.73 -8.80
C ASP A 97 -28.12 -7.22 -7.69
N ALA A 98 -27.60 -7.42 -6.49
CA ALA A 98 -28.42 -7.81 -5.35
C ALA A 98 -29.43 -6.72 -4.98
N LEU A 99 -29.00 -5.44 -4.94
CA LEU A 99 -29.87 -4.31 -4.65
C LEU A 99 -30.95 -4.12 -5.72
N LEU A 100 -30.60 -4.18 -6.99
CA LEU A 100 -31.55 -4.10 -8.12
C LEU A 100 -32.61 -5.21 -8.08
N SER A 101 -32.24 -6.37 -7.53
CA SER A 101 -33.15 -7.50 -7.35
C SER A 101 -33.95 -7.45 -6.04
N GLY A 102 -33.83 -6.38 -5.25
CA GLY A 102 -34.47 -6.24 -3.93
C GLY A 102 -33.88 -7.13 -2.82
N ARG A 103 -32.72 -7.76 -3.05
CA ARG A 103 -32.05 -8.67 -2.11
C ARG A 103 -31.01 -7.93 -1.27
N VAL A 104 -31.50 -6.98 -0.46
CA VAL A 104 -30.65 -6.04 0.29
C VAL A 104 -29.65 -6.76 1.21
N GLU A 105 -30.09 -7.82 1.90
CA GLU A 105 -29.23 -8.58 2.81
C GLU A 105 -28.04 -9.24 2.06
N GLU A 106 -28.25 -9.70 0.83
CA GLU A 106 -27.21 -10.30 0.01
C GLU A 106 -26.20 -9.27 -0.54
N ALA A 107 -26.54 -7.99 -0.55
CA ALA A 107 -25.64 -6.91 -0.96
C ALA A 107 -24.62 -6.53 0.12
N ILE A 108 -24.91 -6.81 1.39
CA ILE A 108 -24.09 -6.34 2.53
C ILE A 108 -22.66 -6.89 2.46
N GLU A 109 -22.52 -8.20 2.27
CA GLU A 109 -21.20 -8.83 2.26
C GLU A 109 -20.30 -8.40 1.09
N PRO A 110 -20.80 -8.38 -0.17
CA PRO A 110 -20.03 -7.81 -1.29
C PRO A 110 -19.68 -6.34 -1.07
N LEU A 111 -20.58 -5.53 -0.55
CA LEU A 111 -20.31 -4.12 -0.28
C LEU A 111 -19.20 -3.95 0.77
N ARG A 112 -19.24 -4.73 1.84
CA ARG A 112 -18.20 -4.73 2.87
C ARG A 112 -16.84 -5.11 2.28
N ALA A 113 -16.79 -6.18 1.49
CA ALA A 113 -15.57 -6.63 0.81
C ALA A 113 -14.99 -5.54 -0.11
N ALA A 114 -15.85 -4.84 -0.87
CA ALA A 114 -15.42 -3.73 -1.72
C ALA A 114 -14.83 -2.57 -0.91
N LEU A 115 -15.42 -2.19 0.21
CA LEU A 115 -14.92 -1.11 1.07
C LEU A 115 -13.58 -1.48 1.72
N GLU A 116 -13.40 -2.72 2.15
CA GLU A 116 -12.13 -3.23 2.68
C GLU A 116 -11.03 -3.22 1.60
N ALA A 117 -11.35 -3.64 0.37
CA ALA A 117 -10.45 -3.58 -0.77
C ALA A 117 -10.00 -2.14 -1.07
N TRP A 118 -10.93 -1.18 -1.09
CA TRP A 118 -10.59 0.23 -1.28
C TRP A 118 -9.69 0.80 -0.18
N ALA A 119 -9.91 0.41 1.07
CA ALA A 119 -9.05 0.81 2.17
C ALA A 119 -7.61 0.31 1.97
N LEU A 120 -7.46 -0.96 1.55
CA LEU A 120 -6.17 -1.56 1.25
C LEU A 120 -5.48 -0.88 0.07
N ILE A 121 -6.19 -0.66 -1.04
CA ILE A 121 -5.63 0.00 -2.24
C ILE A 121 -5.11 1.40 -1.91
N ARG A 122 -5.87 2.18 -1.15
CA ARG A 122 -5.44 3.52 -0.71
C ARG A 122 -4.18 3.47 0.13
N ASP A 123 -4.11 2.56 1.09
CA ASP A 123 -2.94 2.38 1.95
C ASP A 123 -1.69 1.98 1.14
N VAL A 124 -1.86 1.06 0.18
CA VAL A 124 -0.78 0.64 -0.73
C VAL A 124 -0.28 1.81 -1.56
N VAL A 125 -1.17 2.59 -2.18
CA VAL A 125 -0.80 3.73 -3.03
C VAL A 125 -0.08 4.82 -2.21
N GLU A 126 -0.56 5.13 -1.01
CA GLU A 126 0.06 6.11 -0.12
C GLU A 126 1.46 5.66 0.34
N LYS A 127 1.60 4.43 0.80
CA LYS A 127 2.88 3.85 1.23
C LYS A 127 3.88 3.73 0.08
N SER A 128 3.42 3.35 -1.11
CA SER A 128 4.24 3.29 -2.31
C SER A 128 4.77 4.67 -2.70
N GLY A 129 3.92 5.70 -2.64
CA GLY A 129 4.34 7.09 -2.84
C GLY A 129 5.40 7.53 -1.83
N ALA A 130 5.17 7.27 -0.55
CA ALA A 130 6.10 7.61 0.52
C ALA A 130 7.45 6.89 0.35
N LEU A 131 7.45 5.61 -0.04
CA LEU A 131 8.66 4.84 -0.28
C LEU A 131 9.50 5.39 -1.43
N LEU A 132 8.86 5.91 -2.47
CA LEU A 132 9.53 6.54 -3.62
C LEU A 132 9.85 8.03 -3.39
N GLY A 133 9.46 8.60 -2.25
CA GLY A 133 9.60 10.03 -1.99
C GLY A 133 8.70 10.91 -2.89
N LEU A 134 7.57 10.38 -3.36
CA LEU A 134 6.65 11.05 -4.27
C LEU A 134 5.42 11.56 -3.54
N ASP A 135 4.96 12.76 -3.90
CA ASP A 135 3.62 13.22 -3.56
C ASP A 135 2.62 12.64 -4.58
N VAL A 136 1.88 11.61 -4.16
CA VAL A 136 0.88 10.92 -4.98
C VAL A 136 -0.15 11.89 -5.58
N ARG A 137 -0.49 12.96 -4.86
CA ARG A 137 -1.47 13.96 -5.30
C ARG A 137 -1.05 14.70 -6.58
N THR A 138 0.24 14.80 -6.83
CA THR A 138 0.80 15.51 -7.99
C THR A 138 1.03 14.60 -9.21
N ILE A 139 0.94 13.27 -9.04
CA ILE A 139 1.21 12.31 -10.11
C ILE A 139 0.16 12.45 -11.22
N PRO A 140 0.59 12.59 -12.50
CA PRO A 140 -0.35 12.65 -13.62
C PRO A 140 -0.93 11.26 -13.93
N ALA A 141 -2.25 11.19 -14.10
CA ALA A 141 -2.99 9.98 -14.45
C ALA A 141 -4.02 10.32 -15.54
N SER A 142 -3.71 10.03 -16.80
CA SER A 142 -4.60 10.16 -17.98
C SER A 142 -5.39 11.49 -18.03
N GLY A 143 -4.67 12.61 -17.96
CA GLY A 143 -5.25 13.95 -18.03
C GLY A 143 -5.82 14.48 -16.70
N ARG A 144 -5.68 13.74 -15.63
CA ARG A 144 -6.00 14.14 -14.25
C ARG A 144 -4.75 14.17 -13.39
N THR A 145 -4.85 14.74 -12.19
CA THR A 145 -3.83 14.62 -11.13
C THR A 145 -4.24 13.53 -10.13
N GLY A 146 -3.28 12.97 -9.41
CA GLY A 146 -3.56 12.05 -8.32
C GLY A 146 -4.53 12.63 -7.27
N SER A 147 -4.46 13.94 -7.00
CA SER A 147 -5.45 14.63 -6.15
C SER A 147 -6.88 14.44 -6.68
N GLN A 148 -7.10 14.69 -7.96
CA GLN A 148 -8.43 14.53 -8.57
C GLN A 148 -8.95 13.09 -8.53
N VAL A 149 -8.05 12.10 -8.66
CA VAL A 149 -8.40 10.68 -8.54
C VAL A 149 -8.79 10.33 -7.10
N ILE A 150 -8.01 10.77 -6.12
CA ILE A 150 -8.27 10.53 -4.69
C ILE A 150 -9.56 11.23 -4.25
N ASP A 151 -9.77 12.48 -4.64
CA ASP A 151 -10.94 13.26 -4.30
C ASP A 151 -12.20 12.69 -4.96
N GLY A 152 -12.09 12.15 -6.19
CA GLY A 152 -13.16 11.45 -6.89
C GLY A 152 -13.65 10.22 -6.13
N LEU A 153 -12.74 9.35 -5.68
CA LEU A 153 -13.09 8.19 -4.86
C LEU A 153 -13.75 8.61 -3.53
N THR A 154 -13.20 9.65 -2.90
CA THR A 154 -13.74 10.17 -1.64
C THR A 154 -15.19 10.66 -1.83
N GLY A 155 -15.49 11.31 -2.95
CA GLY A 155 -16.83 11.72 -3.34
C GLY A 155 -17.77 10.51 -3.50
N SER A 156 -17.39 9.52 -4.32
CA SER A 156 -18.20 8.32 -4.55
C SER A 156 -18.45 7.53 -3.26
N LEU A 157 -17.43 7.37 -2.39
CA LEU A 157 -17.61 6.71 -1.08
C LEU A 157 -18.51 7.51 -0.14
N SER A 158 -18.52 8.84 -0.23
CA SER A 158 -19.44 9.68 0.53
C SER A 158 -20.88 9.48 0.09
N GLU A 159 -21.14 9.33 -1.22
CA GLU A 159 -22.46 9.00 -1.74
C GLU A 159 -22.92 7.60 -1.35
N VAL A 160 -22.03 6.60 -1.38
CA VAL A 160 -22.31 5.25 -0.83
C VAL A 160 -22.74 5.36 0.63
N LYS A 161 -21.99 6.10 1.46
CA LYS A 161 -22.33 6.30 2.87
C LYS A 161 -23.68 7.00 3.05
N ARG A 162 -23.95 8.05 2.28
CA ARG A 162 -25.22 8.78 2.31
C ARG A 162 -26.39 7.86 1.99
N ALA A 163 -26.32 7.15 0.84
CA ALA A 163 -27.36 6.25 0.38
C ALA A 163 -27.65 5.13 1.39
N LEU A 164 -26.61 4.57 2.02
CA LEU A 164 -26.76 3.59 3.10
C LEU A 164 -27.49 4.18 4.33
N THR A 165 -27.09 5.39 4.73
CA THR A 165 -27.66 6.04 5.92
C THR A 165 -29.15 6.39 5.71
N GLU A 166 -29.50 6.80 4.50
CA GLU A 166 -30.86 7.16 4.10
C GLU A 166 -31.69 5.95 3.67
N GLN A 167 -31.07 4.75 3.61
CA GLN A 167 -31.69 3.51 3.08
C GLN A 167 -32.20 3.68 1.64
N ASP A 168 -31.55 4.56 0.87
CA ASP A 168 -31.83 4.77 -0.53
C ASP A 168 -31.08 3.73 -1.38
N TYR A 169 -31.65 2.52 -1.45
CA TYR A 169 -31.04 1.40 -2.16
C TYR A 169 -30.99 1.60 -3.67
N SER A 170 -31.83 2.48 -4.23
CA SER A 170 -31.78 2.83 -5.64
C SER A 170 -30.54 3.68 -5.93
N ALA A 171 -30.34 4.77 -5.18
CA ALA A 171 -29.14 5.57 -5.30
C ALA A 171 -27.86 4.77 -5.01
N LEU A 172 -27.90 3.89 -4.00
CA LEU A 172 -26.77 3.01 -3.70
C LEU A 172 -26.42 2.10 -4.89
N SER A 173 -27.42 1.49 -5.50
CA SER A 173 -27.24 0.64 -6.68
C SER A 173 -26.63 1.42 -7.84
N ASP A 174 -27.10 2.66 -8.10
CA ASP A 174 -26.61 3.50 -9.19
C ASP A 174 -25.13 3.87 -8.98
N VAL A 175 -24.74 4.28 -7.77
CA VAL A 175 -23.34 4.59 -7.45
C VAL A 175 -22.44 3.36 -7.65
N LEU A 176 -22.88 2.19 -7.19
CA LEU A 176 -22.10 0.96 -7.32
C LEU A 176 -22.00 0.48 -8.77
N ALA A 177 -23.05 0.68 -9.58
CA ALA A 177 -23.09 0.24 -10.97
C ALA A 177 -22.39 1.18 -11.94
N TYR A 178 -22.37 2.49 -11.67
CA TYR A 178 -21.90 3.49 -12.63
C TYR A 178 -20.70 4.30 -12.12
N ASP A 179 -20.75 4.84 -10.89
CA ASP A 179 -19.68 5.71 -10.40
C ASP A 179 -18.45 4.92 -9.97
N MET A 180 -18.63 3.80 -9.27
CA MET A 180 -17.50 3.01 -8.76
C MET A 180 -16.66 2.37 -9.87
N PRO A 181 -17.21 1.85 -10.99
CA PRO A 181 -16.40 1.40 -12.12
C PRO A 181 -15.49 2.49 -12.69
N GLU A 182 -15.97 3.73 -12.78
CA GLU A 182 -15.13 4.86 -13.21
C GLU A 182 -13.98 5.13 -12.24
N GLN A 183 -14.22 4.98 -10.92
CA GLN A 183 -13.14 5.09 -9.94
C GLN A 183 -12.11 3.96 -10.09
N VAL A 184 -12.56 2.73 -10.35
CA VAL A 184 -11.66 1.58 -10.62
C VAL A 184 -10.71 1.91 -11.77
N ASP A 185 -11.21 2.43 -12.88
CA ASP A 185 -10.40 2.77 -14.05
C ASP A 185 -9.40 3.90 -13.74
N ARG A 186 -9.85 4.94 -13.06
CA ARG A 186 -8.98 6.07 -12.66
C ARG A 186 -7.84 5.64 -11.72
N TRP A 187 -8.13 4.76 -10.77
CA TRP A 187 -7.13 4.25 -9.83
C TRP A 187 -6.14 3.31 -10.52
N ARG A 188 -6.60 2.49 -11.48
CA ARG A 188 -5.72 1.67 -12.33
C ARG A 188 -4.72 2.54 -13.10
N GLU A 189 -5.18 3.65 -13.66
CA GLU A 189 -4.32 4.60 -14.38
C GLU A 189 -3.31 5.30 -13.46
N LEU A 190 -3.73 5.67 -12.23
CA LEU A 190 -2.82 6.25 -11.23
C LEU A 190 -1.73 5.25 -10.83
N MET A 191 -2.10 4.01 -10.50
CA MET A 191 -1.15 2.95 -10.16
C MET A 191 -0.18 2.67 -11.32
N ALA A 192 -0.67 2.57 -12.56
CA ALA A 192 0.18 2.39 -13.73
C ALA A 192 1.13 3.57 -13.96
N SER A 193 0.75 4.80 -13.60
CA SER A 193 1.65 5.95 -13.62
C SER A 193 2.75 5.85 -12.56
N MET A 194 2.40 5.40 -11.36
CA MET A 194 3.36 5.16 -10.28
C MET A 194 4.35 4.04 -10.63
N GLU A 195 3.89 2.95 -11.23
CA GLU A 195 4.76 1.85 -11.70
C GLU A 195 5.78 2.34 -12.74
N ARG A 196 5.36 3.19 -13.67
CA ARG A 196 6.28 3.79 -14.66
C ARG A 196 7.35 4.66 -14.01
N ILE A 197 6.99 5.41 -12.97
CA ILE A 197 7.95 6.22 -12.20
C ILE A 197 8.89 5.31 -11.41
N ALA A 198 8.37 4.27 -10.76
CA ALA A 198 9.15 3.29 -10.00
C ALA A 198 10.16 2.54 -10.86
N ALA A 199 9.79 2.23 -12.11
CA ALA A 199 10.68 1.57 -13.06
C ALA A 199 11.85 2.48 -13.55
N GLY A 200 11.80 3.78 -13.25
CA GLY A 200 12.81 4.74 -13.69
C GLY A 200 12.84 4.95 -15.23
N PRO A 201 13.66 5.87 -15.71
CA PRO A 201 13.88 6.01 -17.15
C PRO A 201 14.59 4.74 -17.66
N ARG A 202 13.97 4.04 -18.61
CA ARG A 202 14.64 2.98 -19.35
C ARG A 202 15.77 3.64 -20.16
N GLY A 203 17.01 3.46 -19.67
CA GLY A 203 18.22 3.90 -20.38
C GLY A 203 18.40 3.20 -21.72
#